data_7314497bf1c63a4ed68702184d623692
#
_entry.id   7314497bf1c63a4ed68702184d623692
#
_cell.length_a   1.000
_cell.length_b   1.000
_cell.length_c   1.000
_cell.angle_alpha   90.00
_cell.angle_beta   90.00
_cell.angle_gamma   90.00
#
_symmetry.space_group_name_H-M   'P 1'
#
loop_
_entity.id
_entity.type
_entity.pdbx_description
1 polymer ?
#
loop_
_entity_poly.entity_id
_entity_poly.type
_entity_poly.pdbx_seq_one_letter_code
_entity_poly.pdbx_strand_id
1 'polypeptide(L)' 'METLYEVFKAQDGKCALTGLPMTWKTDEDMSLSIDRIDPLRGYDRDNVRLVCTRINIMRSDLRDEDFYWWCKVCASANAD' A
#
# COMPACT_ATOMS: atom_id res chain seq x y z
N MET A 1 19.11 9.61 -3.60
CA MET A 1 18.11 8.58 -3.22
C MET A 1 17.07 9.21 -2.32
N GLU A 2 15.80 8.95 -2.59
CA GLU A 2 14.74 9.47 -1.74
C GLU A 2 14.70 8.73 -0.42
N THR A 3 14.50 9.48 0.66
CA THR A 3 14.28 8.88 1.97
C THR A 3 12.81 8.50 2.11
N LEU A 4 12.49 7.66 3.10
CA LEU A 4 11.12 7.32 3.43
C LEU A 4 10.29 8.56 3.72
N TYR A 5 10.88 9.53 4.39
CA TYR A 5 10.20 10.77 4.73
C TYR A 5 9.80 11.56 3.48
N GLU A 6 10.69 11.60 2.48
CA GLU A 6 10.39 12.29 1.23
C GLU A 6 9.26 11.63 0.47
N VAL A 7 9.24 10.29 0.43
CA VAL A 7 8.14 9.54 -0.19
C VAL A 7 6.84 9.79 0.57
N PHE A 8 6.91 9.77 1.91
CA PHE A 8 5.77 10.04 2.76
C PHE A 8 5.19 11.43 2.49
N LYS A 9 6.04 12.44 2.40
CA LYS A 9 5.62 13.81 2.07
C LYS A 9 5.00 13.90 0.69
N ALA A 10 5.62 13.23 -0.29
CA ALA A 10 5.11 13.25 -1.67
C ALA A 10 3.71 12.62 -1.76
N GLN A 11 3.39 11.69 -0.88
CA GLN A 11 2.07 11.06 -0.80
C GLN A 11 1.12 11.79 0.15
N ASP A 12 1.55 12.93 0.70
CA ASP A 12 0.77 13.70 1.68
C ASP A 12 0.42 12.86 2.91
N GLY A 13 1.31 11.94 3.30
CA GLY A 13 1.13 11.06 4.44
C GLY A 13 0.06 10.00 4.28
N LYS A 14 -0.43 9.81 3.05
CA LYS A 14 -1.56 8.91 2.80
C LYS A 14 -1.12 7.64 2.09
N CYS A 15 -1.78 6.54 2.44
CA CYS A 15 -1.58 5.25 1.80
C CYS A 15 -1.84 5.38 0.29
N ALA A 16 -0.90 4.88 -0.52
CA ALA A 16 -1.00 5.00 -1.97
C ALA A 16 -2.21 4.27 -2.55
N LEU A 17 -2.73 3.26 -1.85
CA LEU A 17 -3.84 2.46 -2.35
C LEU A 17 -5.20 2.83 -1.75
N THR A 18 -5.24 3.31 -0.51
CA THR A 18 -6.51 3.61 0.15
C THR A 18 -6.79 5.11 0.28
N GLY A 19 -5.73 5.93 0.22
CA GLY A 19 -5.87 7.35 0.49
C GLY A 19 -6.04 7.70 1.96
N LEU A 20 -5.99 6.70 2.84
CA LEU A 20 -6.12 6.93 4.28
C LEU A 20 -4.80 7.40 4.88
N PRO A 21 -4.84 8.26 5.91
CA PRO A 21 -3.60 8.71 6.55
C PRO A 21 -2.88 7.57 7.25
N MET A 22 -1.55 7.57 7.12
CA MET A 22 -0.69 6.57 7.75
C MET A 22 -0.01 7.16 8.97
N THR A 23 0.42 6.30 9.88
CA THR A 23 1.14 6.68 11.09
C THR A 23 2.56 6.13 11.06
N TRP A 24 3.46 6.82 11.78
CA TRP A 24 4.84 6.36 12.01
C TRP A 24 4.96 5.38 13.18
N LYS A 25 3.89 5.16 13.93
CA LYS A 25 3.86 4.12 14.96
C LYS A 25 4.02 2.76 14.30
N THR A 26 4.57 1.79 15.05
CA THR A 26 4.78 0.44 14.55
C THR A 26 3.64 -0.48 15.01
N ASP A 27 3.52 -1.63 14.34
CA ASP A 27 2.61 -2.72 14.73
C ASP A 27 1.12 -2.32 14.75
N GLU A 28 0.74 -1.41 13.86
CA GLU A 28 -0.66 -1.00 13.69
C GLU A 28 -1.06 -1.18 12.22
N ASP A 29 -2.36 -1.33 12.00
CA ASP A 29 -2.90 -1.47 10.63
C ASP A 29 -2.56 -0.27 9.76
N MET A 30 -2.53 0.92 10.33
CA MET A 30 -2.29 2.16 9.59
C MET A 30 -0.82 2.58 9.61
N SER A 31 0.09 1.75 10.15
CA SER A 31 1.52 2.03 10.08
C SER A 31 1.98 2.06 8.64
N LEU A 32 2.88 2.98 8.32
CA LEU A 32 3.43 3.01 6.96
C LEU A 32 4.31 1.79 6.71
N SER A 33 4.30 1.33 5.46
CA SER A 33 5.04 0.16 5.04
C SER A 33 5.52 0.38 3.62
N ILE A 34 6.74 -0.06 3.32
CA ILE A 34 7.29 0.05 1.97
C ILE A 34 6.71 -1.07 1.11
N ASP A 35 6.20 -0.70 -0.05
CA ASP A 35 5.58 -1.62 -0.98
C ASP A 35 6.23 -1.48 -2.36
N ARG A 36 6.37 -2.59 -3.06
CA ARG A 36 6.80 -2.60 -4.45
C ARG A 36 5.56 -2.53 -5.34
N ILE A 37 5.55 -1.55 -6.25
CA ILE A 37 4.42 -1.38 -7.18
C ILE A 37 4.27 -2.64 -8.03
N ASP A 38 5.39 -3.11 -8.61
CA ASP A 38 5.45 -4.37 -9.32
C ASP A 38 6.19 -5.38 -8.43
N PRO A 39 5.52 -6.40 -7.89
CA PRO A 39 6.15 -7.35 -6.98
C PRO A 39 7.22 -8.23 -7.64
N LEU A 40 7.30 -8.23 -8.98
CA LEU A 40 8.34 -8.96 -9.70
C LEU A 40 9.62 -8.15 -9.87
N ARG A 41 9.60 -6.85 -9.55
CA ARG A 41 10.76 -5.97 -9.57
C ARG A 41 11.27 -5.73 -8.16
N GLY A 42 12.50 -5.23 -8.05
CA GLY A 42 13.10 -4.89 -6.76
C GLY A 42 12.63 -3.55 -6.22
N TYR A 43 13.29 -3.11 -5.16
CA TYR A 43 12.99 -1.84 -4.49
C TYR A 43 13.68 -0.67 -5.21
N ASP A 44 13.48 -0.61 -6.51
CA ASP A 44 13.97 0.50 -7.32
C ASP A 44 13.19 1.77 -7.02
N ARG A 45 13.84 2.91 -7.21
CA ARG A 45 13.27 4.21 -6.90
C ARG A 45 11.89 4.45 -7.51
N ASP A 46 11.70 3.98 -8.75
CA ASP A 46 10.43 4.14 -9.46
C ASP A 46 9.44 3.02 -9.17
N ASN A 47 9.81 2.08 -8.33
CA ASN A 47 8.99 0.90 -8.02
C ASN A 47 8.58 0.83 -6.55
N VAL A 48 8.84 1.87 -5.76
CA VAL A 48 8.47 1.89 -4.34
C VAL A 48 7.42 2.94 -4.07
N ARG A 49 6.57 2.63 -3.12
CA ARG A 49 5.57 3.54 -2.58
C ARG A 49 5.30 3.14 -1.15
N LEU A 50 4.58 3.97 -0.41
CA LEU A 50 4.17 3.66 0.95
C LEU A 50 2.69 3.31 0.97
N VAL A 51 2.37 2.23 1.65
CA VAL A 51 0.99 1.79 1.89
C VAL A 51 0.85 1.48 3.37
N CYS A 52 -0.38 1.47 3.87
CA CYS A 52 -0.56 1.05 5.26
C CYS A 52 -0.30 -0.46 5.39
N THR A 53 0.17 -0.86 6.57
CA THR A 53 0.59 -2.23 6.83
C THR A 53 -0.52 -3.24 6.55
N ARG A 54 -1.76 -2.93 6.93
CA ARG A 54 -2.88 -3.84 6.68
C ARG A 54 -3.05 -4.11 5.19
N ILE A 55 -3.01 -3.08 4.37
CA ILE A 55 -3.14 -3.22 2.91
C ILE A 55 -1.94 -3.99 2.33
N ASN A 56 -0.74 -3.72 2.84
CA ASN A 56 0.44 -4.44 2.39
C ASN A 56 0.33 -5.94 2.64
N ILE A 57 -0.17 -6.32 3.82
CA ILE A 57 -0.39 -7.72 4.18
C ILE A 57 -1.46 -8.35 3.28
N MET A 58 -2.58 -7.67 3.09
CA MET A 58 -3.69 -8.19 2.29
C MET A 58 -3.32 -8.36 0.83
N ARG A 59 -2.57 -7.40 0.28
CA ARG A 59 -2.16 -7.44 -1.11
C ARG A 59 -1.11 -8.52 -1.35
N SER A 60 -0.21 -8.72 -0.40
CA SER A 60 0.88 -9.70 -0.50
C SER A 60 1.67 -9.47 -1.80
N ASP A 61 1.78 -10.48 -2.67
CA ASP A 61 2.52 -10.40 -3.93
C ASP A 61 1.61 -10.21 -5.14
N LEU A 62 0.34 -9.88 -4.91
CA LEU A 62 -0.59 -9.61 -6.01
C LEU A 62 -0.24 -8.29 -6.70
N ARG A 63 -0.48 -8.23 -8.00
CA ARG A 63 -0.49 -6.96 -8.72
C ARG A 63 -1.72 -6.17 -8.32
N ASP A 64 -1.66 -4.85 -8.49
CA ASP A 64 -2.74 -3.96 -8.07
C ASP A 64 -4.09 -4.36 -8.68
N GLU A 65 -4.12 -4.63 -9.98
CA GLU A 65 -5.36 -4.98 -10.67
C GLU A 65 -5.98 -6.27 -10.13
N ASP A 66 -5.15 -7.25 -9.77
CA ASP A 66 -5.63 -8.50 -9.19
C ASP A 66 -6.15 -8.28 -7.78
N PHE A 67 -5.46 -7.49 -7.00
CA PHE A 67 -5.88 -7.13 -5.65
C PHE A 67 -7.22 -6.38 -5.67
N TYR A 68 -7.38 -5.43 -6.58
CA TYR A 68 -8.63 -4.68 -6.71
C TYR A 68 -9.78 -5.59 -7.09
N TRP A 69 -9.52 -6.55 -7.97
CA TRP A 69 -10.54 -7.52 -8.37
C TRP A 69 -11.04 -8.33 -7.18
N TRP A 70 -10.11 -8.86 -6.36
CA TRP A 70 -10.47 -9.61 -5.17
C TRP A 70 -11.25 -8.76 -4.17
N CYS A 71 -10.81 -7.52 -3.94
CA CYS A 71 -11.52 -6.60 -3.05
C CYS A 71 -12.95 -6.34 -3.53
N LYS A 72 -13.10 -6.14 -4.83
CA LYS A 72 -14.40 -5.86 -5.44
C LYS A 72 -15.32 -7.07 -5.32
N VAL A 73 -14.82 -8.25 -5.58
CA VAL A 73 -15.61 -9.49 -5.50
C VAL A 73 -16.08 -9.71 -4.06
N CYS A 74 -15.17 -9.56 -3.09
CA CYS A 74 -15.54 -9.73 -1.68
C CYS A 74 -16.58 -8.71 -1.24
N ALA A 75 -16.39 -7.45 -1.59
CA ALA A 75 -17.34 -6.40 -1.24
C ALA A 75 -18.71 -6.64 -1.88
N SER A 76 -18.73 -7.05 -3.14
CA SER A 76 -19.97 -7.31 -3.88
C SER A 76 -20.73 -8.51 -3.29
N ALA A 77 -20.01 -9.56 -2.91
CA ALA A 77 -20.62 -10.77 -2.35
C ALA A 77 -21.27 -10.49 -0.97
N ASN A 78 -20.79 -9.47 -0.28
CA ASN A 78 -21.24 -9.13 1.07
C ASN A 78 -22.01 -7.80 1.14
N ALA A 79 -22.36 -7.25 0.00
CA ALA A 79 -23.18 -6.04 -0.05
C ALA A 79 -24.63 -6.39 0.30
N ASP A 80 -25.26 -5.51 1.05
CA ASP A 80 -26.67 -5.65 1.44
C ASP A 80 -27.60 -5.27 0.30
#